data_80db3cb6f55983c5a9d86c91cb5924a0
#
_entry.id   80db3cb6f55983c5a9d86c91cb5924a0
#
_cell.length_a   1.000
_cell.length_b   1.000
_cell.length_c   1.000
_cell.angle_alpha   90.00
_cell.angle_beta   90.00
_cell.angle_gamma   90.00
#
_symmetry.space_group_name_H-M   'P 1'
#
loop_
_entity.id
_entity.type
_entity.pdbx_description
1 polymer ?
#
loop_
_entity_poly.entity_id
_entity_poly.type
_entity_poly.pdbx_seq_one_letter_code
_entity_poly.pdbx_strand_id
1 'polypeptide(L)'
;MEKGIRLKVRKELDGKQQSNIIKLKGSLIAKGYTEIIHILDQDAEFHINTFDIETGTDSEVREFITAFIAREQLQDSVSIFK
;
A
#
# COMPACT_ATOMS: atom_id res chain seq x y z
N MET A 1 12.65 1.76 17.33
CA MET A 1 12.47 0.76 16.28
C MET A 1 11.44 1.23 15.28
N GLU A 2 11.79 1.27 14.02
CA GLU A 2 10.88 1.71 12.99
C GLU A 2 9.81 0.67 12.74
N LYS A 3 8.62 1.15 12.50
CA LYS A 3 7.52 0.30 12.07
C LYS A 3 7.32 0.46 10.58
N GLY A 4 7.26 -0.65 9.89
CA GLY A 4 7.04 -0.66 8.47
C GLY A 4 5.74 -1.36 8.11
N ILE A 5 5.15 -0.91 7.02
CA ILE A 5 4.01 -1.57 6.43
C ILE A 5 4.43 -2.07 5.05
N ARG A 6 4.01 -3.28 4.73
CA ARG A 6 4.27 -3.87 3.42
C ARG A 6 2.97 -4.20 2.73
N LEU A 7 2.87 -3.78 1.48
CA LEU A 7 1.71 -4.07 0.65
C LEU A 7 2.14 -5.02 -0.46
N LYS A 8 1.42 -6.10 -0.60
CA LYS A 8 1.62 -7.03 -1.70
C LYS A 8 0.73 -6.58 -2.85
N VAL A 9 1.33 -6.24 -3.97
CA VAL A 9 0.63 -5.65 -5.12
C VAL A 9 0.88 -6.48 -6.36
N ARG A 10 -0.17 -6.83 -7.08
CA ARG A 10 -0.04 -7.54 -8.35
C ARG A 10 0.72 -6.72 -9.37
N LYS A 11 1.58 -7.37 -10.13
CA LYS A 11 2.31 -6.71 -11.22
C LYS A 11 1.40 -6.44 -12.42
N GLU A 12 0.50 -7.36 -12.71
CA GLU A 12 -0.43 -7.23 -13.82
C GLU A 12 -1.73 -6.61 -13.35
N LEU A 13 -1.98 -5.38 -13.75
CA LEU A 13 -3.16 -4.62 -13.35
C LEU A 13 -3.73 -3.92 -14.57
N ASP A 14 -5.06 -3.77 -14.61
CA ASP A 14 -5.68 -2.92 -15.63
C ASP A 14 -5.45 -1.44 -15.29
N GLY A 15 -5.80 -0.55 -16.22
CA GLY A 15 -5.55 0.88 -16.05
C GLY A 15 -6.25 1.47 -14.84
N LYS A 16 -7.45 1.00 -14.52
CA LYS A 16 -8.21 1.49 -13.37
C LYS A 16 -7.55 1.07 -12.06
N GLN A 17 -7.11 -0.18 -11.99
CA GLN A 17 -6.43 -0.68 -10.81
C GLN A 17 -5.10 0.02 -10.57
N GLN A 18 -4.33 0.24 -11.64
CA GLN A 18 -3.08 0.99 -11.54
C GLN A 18 -3.32 2.41 -11.03
N SER A 19 -4.33 3.07 -11.58
CA SER A 19 -4.69 4.42 -11.17
C SER A 19 -5.06 4.48 -9.69
N ASN A 20 -5.84 3.49 -9.22
CA ASN A 20 -6.25 3.45 -7.82
C ASN A 20 -5.09 3.16 -6.89
N ILE A 21 -4.13 2.35 -7.31
CA ILE A 21 -2.94 2.10 -6.50
C ILE A 21 -2.08 3.36 -6.39
N ILE A 22 -1.92 4.09 -7.48
CA ILE A 22 -1.22 5.37 -7.48
C ILE A 22 -1.91 6.35 -6.54
N LYS A 23 -3.25 6.39 -6.56
CA LYS A 23 -4.02 7.21 -5.63
C LYS A 23 -3.78 6.82 -4.18
N LEU A 24 -3.74 5.53 -3.89
CA LEU A 24 -3.48 5.05 -2.54
C LEU A 24 -2.12 5.52 -2.05
N LYS A 25 -1.09 5.32 -2.86
CA LYS A 25 0.27 5.75 -2.51
C LYS A 25 0.34 7.26 -2.32
N GLY A 26 -0.25 8.01 -3.25
CA GLY A 26 -0.27 9.47 -3.15
C GLY A 26 -1.01 9.96 -1.92
N SER A 27 -2.10 9.27 -1.55
CA SER A 27 -2.86 9.62 -0.35
C SER A 27 -2.05 9.36 0.92
N LEU A 28 -1.30 8.27 0.97
CA LEU A 28 -0.44 7.97 2.13
C LEU A 28 0.60 9.06 2.33
N ILE A 29 1.18 9.55 1.25
CA ILE A 29 2.16 10.62 1.30
C ILE A 29 1.47 11.95 1.65
N ALA A 30 0.35 12.25 1.03
CA ALA A 30 -0.36 13.50 1.24
C ALA A 30 -0.88 13.64 2.67
N LYS A 31 -1.26 12.53 3.30
CA LYS A 31 -1.72 12.54 4.69
C LYS A 31 -0.56 12.59 5.68
N GLY A 32 0.67 12.51 5.20
CA GLY A 32 1.84 12.54 6.07
C GLY A 32 2.14 11.23 6.77
N TYR A 33 1.54 10.14 6.33
CA TYR A 33 1.80 8.83 6.93
C TYR A 33 3.19 8.30 6.58
N THR A 34 3.68 8.64 5.40
CA THR A 34 5.03 8.25 4.96
C THR A 34 5.56 9.29 3.97
N GLU A 35 6.86 9.31 3.78
CA GLU A 35 7.50 10.20 2.82
C GLU A 35 7.95 9.46 1.58
N ILE A 36 8.35 8.20 1.73
CA ILE A 36 8.92 7.40 0.64
C ILE A 36 8.32 6.01 0.67
N ILE A 37 7.96 5.53 -0.51
CA ILE A 37 7.48 4.16 -0.68
C ILE A 37 8.48 3.42 -1.56
N HIS A 38 9.04 2.34 -1.06
CA HIS A 38 9.97 1.50 -1.80
C HIS A 38 9.22 0.37 -2.48
N ILE A 39 9.57 0.09 -3.72
CA ILE A 39 8.96 -0.99 -4.48
C ILE A 39 10.01 -2.06 -4.72
N LEU A 40 9.72 -3.28 -4.25
CA LEU A 40 10.61 -4.41 -4.39
C LEU A 40 9.90 -5.52 -5.14
N ASP A 41 10.64 -6.26 -5.97
CA ASP A 41 10.10 -7.45 -6.60
C ASP A 41 10.03 -8.57 -5.57
N GLN A 42 8.90 -9.25 -5.52
CA GLN A 42 8.80 -10.46 -4.73
C GLN A 42 8.96 -11.69 -5.62
N ASP A 43 8.18 -11.75 -6.69
CA ASP A 43 8.21 -12.88 -7.62
C ASP A 43 7.65 -12.43 -8.97
N ALA A 44 7.31 -13.38 -9.84
CA ALA A 44 6.82 -13.07 -11.18
C ALA A 44 5.46 -12.36 -11.18
N GLU A 45 4.69 -12.49 -10.11
CA GLU A 45 3.31 -11.98 -10.06
C GLU A 45 3.14 -10.76 -9.18
N PHE A 46 4.02 -10.53 -8.18
CA PHE A 46 3.80 -9.53 -7.16
C PHE A 46 5.01 -8.64 -6.91
N HIS A 47 4.72 -7.38 -6.60
CA HIS A 47 5.64 -6.43 -5.97
C HIS A 47 5.32 -6.36 -4.49
N ILE A 48 6.31 -6.00 -3.70
CA ILE A 48 6.11 -5.59 -2.32
C ILE A 48 6.41 -4.09 -2.24
N ASN A 49 5.42 -3.33 -1.81
CA ASN A 49 5.58 -1.89 -1.56
C ASN A 49 5.77 -1.72 -0.06
N THR A 50 6.94 -1.22 0.34
CA THR A 50 7.26 -1.04 1.76
C THR A 50 7.42 0.43 2.08
N PHE A 51 6.99 0.81 3.27
CA PHE A 51 7.18 2.18 3.75
C PHE A 51 7.19 2.20 5.26
N ASP A 52 7.93 3.16 5.80
CA ASP A 52 8.02 3.34 7.25
C ASP A 52 6.97 4.33 7.71
N ILE A 53 6.46 4.10 8.91
CA ILE A 53 5.48 4.99 9.53
C ILE A 53 5.97 5.33 10.94
N GLU A 54 5.41 6.40 11.49
CA GLU A 54 5.73 6.79 12.86
C GLU A 54 5.16 5.80 13.85
N THR A 55 5.89 5.60 14.94
CA THR A 55 5.43 4.76 16.04
C THR A 55 4.12 5.30 16.59
N GLY A 56 3.15 4.43 16.70
CA GLY A 56 1.84 4.81 17.24
C GLY A 56 0.79 5.11 16.18
N THR A 57 1.18 5.18 14.88
CA THR A 57 0.21 5.43 13.80
C THR A 57 -0.18 4.17 13.05
N ASP A 58 0.35 3.03 13.45
CA ASP A 58 0.16 1.76 12.73
C ASP A 58 -1.31 1.42 12.50
N SER A 59 -2.13 1.47 13.55
CA SER A 59 -3.55 1.15 13.43
C SER A 59 -4.27 2.09 12.48
N GLU A 60 -3.99 3.37 12.59
CA GLU A 60 -4.63 4.39 11.74
C GLU A 60 -4.29 4.16 10.26
N VAL A 61 -3.03 3.91 9.97
CA VAL A 61 -2.58 3.70 8.60
C VAL A 61 -3.17 2.41 8.03
N ARG A 62 -3.17 1.33 8.81
CA ARG A 62 -3.75 0.06 8.38
C ARG A 62 -5.24 0.18 8.12
N GLU A 63 -5.96 0.90 8.97
CA GLU A 63 -7.39 1.15 8.77
C GLU A 63 -7.65 1.93 7.50
N PHE A 64 -6.85 2.95 7.24
CA PHE A 64 -6.97 3.73 6.01
C PHE A 64 -6.77 2.85 4.78
N ILE A 65 -5.71 2.05 4.78
CA ILE A 65 -5.39 1.16 3.64
C ILE A 65 -6.50 0.13 3.44
N THR A 66 -6.94 -0.50 4.52
CA THR A 66 -8.01 -1.52 4.46
C THR A 66 -9.30 -0.93 3.90
N ALA A 67 -9.67 0.25 4.37
CA ALA A 67 -10.88 0.93 3.89
C ALA A 67 -10.74 1.32 2.42
N PHE A 68 -9.56 1.77 2.01
CA PHE A 68 -9.31 2.13 0.61
C PHE A 68 -9.43 0.91 -0.30
N ILE A 69 -8.80 -0.19 0.09
CA ILE A 69 -8.85 -1.45 -0.68
C ILE A 69 -10.29 -1.90 -0.84
N ALA A 70 -11.08 -1.86 0.23
CA ALA A 70 -12.48 -2.28 0.19
C ALA A 70 -13.31 -1.34 -0.69
N ARG A 71 -13.13 -0.04 -0.54
CA ARG A 71 -13.90 0.94 -1.30
C ARG A 71 -13.62 0.87 -2.80
N GLU A 72 -12.36 0.67 -3.18
CA GLU A 72 -11.96 0.63 -4.58
C GLU A 72 -11.94 -0.79 -5.14
N GLN A 73 -12.36 -1.77 -4.35
CA GLN A 73 -12.44 -3.17 -4.77
C GLN A 73 -11.10 -3.72 -5.26
N LEU A 74 -10.06 -3.49 -4.46
CA LEU A 74 -8.70 -3.91 -4.80
C LEU A 74 -8.26 -5.19 -4.08
N GLN A 75 -9.20 -5.92 -3.47
CA GLN A 75 -8.89 -7.09 -2.64
C GLN A 75 -8.06 -8.15 -3.37
N ASP A 76 -8.32 -8.31 -4.66
CA ASP A 76 -7.62 -9.32 -5.46
C ASP A 76 -6.25 -8.85 -5.95
N SER A 77 -5.98 -7.55 -5.84
CA SER A 77 -4.78 -6.94 -6.41
C SER A 77 -3.80 -6.45 -5.36
N VAL A 78 -4.31 -6.05 -4.21
CA VAL A 78 -3.51 -5.45 -3.13
C VAL A 78 -3.91 -6.05 -1.80
N SER A 79 -2.93 -6.39 -0.99
CA SER A 79 -3.19 -6.84 0.38
C SER A 79 -2.06 -6.35 1.29
N ILE A 80 -2.36 -6.22 2.57
CA ILE A 80 -1.33 -5.91 3.55
C ILE A 80 -0.57 -7.21 3.80
N PHE A 81 0.73 -7.16 3.56
CA PHE A 81 1.61 -8.32 3.68
C PHE A 81 2.20 -8.36 5.08
N LYS A 82 2.09 -9.49 5.71
CA LYS A 82 2.62 -9.65 7.07
C LYS A 82 3.98 -10.30 7.07
#